data_d9db2b679afeb91314e683d52ffbe010
#
_entry.id   d9db2b679afeb91314e683d52ffbe010
#
_cell.length_a   1.000
_cell.length_b   1.000
_cell.length_c   1.000
_cell.angle_alpha   90.00
_cell.angle_beta   90.00
_cell.angle_gamma   90.00
#
_symmetry.space_group_name_H-M   'P 1'
#
loop_
_entity.id
_entity.type
_entity.pdbx_description
1 polymer ?
#
loop_
_entity_poly.entity_id
_entity_poly.type
_entity_poly.pdbx_seq_one_letter_code
_entity_poly.pdbx_strand_id
1 'polypeptide(L)'
;MTAHWNDSQPIYWQLKERTIAMVLDGTLAEGDALPSVRTVAADFQLNPITVSKSYQVLVDDGLVEKRRGLGMFVCAGARQRLMESERQKFLTEEWPAMVVRIGQLGLDVNKLLQSAAKKEDKS
;
A
#
# COMPACT_ATOMS: atom_id res chain seq x y z
N MET A 1 8.06 -3.64 17.46
CA MET A 1 8.20 -3.53 16.00
C MET A 1 8.62 -2.11 15.65
N THR A 2 9.69 -1.97 14.89
CA THR A 2 10.14 -0.65 14.45
C THR A 2 9.61 -0.35 13.05
N ALA A 3 9.09 0.85 12.87
CA ALA A 3 8.67 1.33 11.57
C ALA A 3 9.49 2.57 11.23
N HIS A 4 9.96 2.63 10.01
CA HIS A 4 10.71 3.80 9.53
C HIS A 4 9.73 4.74 8.84
N TRP A 5 9.45 5.85 9.54
CA TRP A 5 8.62 6.92 8.98
C TRP A 5 9.56 7.97 8.37
N ASN A 6 9.25 8.42 7.16
CA ASN A 6 10.03 9.50 6.56
C ASN A 6 9.35 10.84 6.84
N ASP A 7 10.09 11.93 6.67
CA ASP A 7 9.61 13.28 6.97
C ASP A 7 8.89 13.93 5.79
N SER A 8 8.90 13.30 4.61
CA SER A 8 8.35 13.91 3.40
C SER A 8 6.83 13.84 3.32
N GLN A 9 6.19 12.97 4.13
CA GLN A 9 4.76 12.76 4.08
C GLN A 9 4.20 12.59 5.48
N PRO A 10 2.91 12.96 5.68
CA PRO A 10 2.26 12.75 6.99
C PRO A 10 2.26 11.28 7.39
N ILE A 11 2.41 11.02 8.69
CA ILE A 11 2.46 9.65 9.20
C ILE A 11 1.17 8.90 8.90
N TYR A 12 0.00 9.55 9.02
CA TYR A 12 -1.28 8.88 8.74
C TYR A 12 -1.32 8.35 7.30
N TRP A 13 -0.73 9.08 6.36
CA TRP A 13 -0.67 8.68 4.96
C TRP A 13 0.25 7.47 4.76
N GLN A 14 1.40 7.49 5.42
CA GLN A 14 2.35 6.37 5.37
C GLN A 14 1.75 5.11 5.99
N LEU A 15 1.02 5.25 7.09
CA LEU A 15 0.32 4.13 7.73
C LEU A 15 -0.77 3.58 6.81
N LYS A 16 -1.51 4.46 6.14
CA LYS A 16 -2.51 4.06 5.14
C LYS A 16 -1.87 3.22 4.03
N GLU A 17 -0.74 3.68 3.51
CA GLU A 17 -0.03 2.98 2.44
C GLU A 17 0.47 1.60 2.89
N ARG A 18 0.93 1.49 4.13
CA ARG A 18 1.34 0.19 4.69
C ARG A 18 0.16 -0.77 4.75
N THR A 19 -1.00 -0.28 5.16
CA THR A 19 -2.22 -1.09 5.23
C THR A 19 -2.65 -1.55 3.84
N ILE A 20 -2.60 -0.66 2.85
CA ILE A 20 -2.90 -0.98 1.46
C ILE A 20 -1.95 -2.09 0.95
N ALA A 21 -0.67 -1.97 1.24
CA ALA A 21 0.32 -2.99 0.84
C ALA A 21 -0.04 -4.36 1.43
N MET A 22 -0.51 -4.40 2.66
CA MET A 22 -0.92 -5.66 3.31
C MET A 22 -2.17 -6.26 2.67
N VAL A 23 -3.08 -5.44 2.18
CA VAL A 23 -4.23 -5.92 1.43
C VAL A 23 -3.79 -6.48 0.07
N LEU A 24 -2.90 -5.78 -0.61
CA LEU A 24 -2.40 -6.21 -1.92
C LEU A 24 -1.62 -7.52 -1.85
N ASP A 25 -0.80 -7.70 -0.82
CA ASP A 25 0.03 -8.92 -0.70
C ASP A 25 -0.69 -10.08 -0.01
N GLY A 26 -1.92 -9.88 0.43
CA GLY A 26 -2.74 -10.92 1.04
C GLY A 26 -2.58 -11.08 2.54
N THR A 27 -1.72 -10.30 3.18
CA THR A 27 -1.57 -10.33 4.65
C THR A 27 -2.90 -9.99 5.34
N LEU A 28 -3.62 -9.01 4.77
CA LEU A 28 -4.98 -8.68 5.18
C LEU A 28 -5.93 -9.08 4.05
N ALA A 29 -6.63 -10.19 4.22
CA ALA A 29 -7.61 -10.67 3.25
C ALA A 29 -8.94 -9.93 3.41
N GLU A 30 -9.78 -10.00 2.38
CA GLU A 30 -11.13 -9.45 2.45
C GLU A 30 -11.89 -10.11 3.60
N GLY A 31 -12.58 -9.30 4.40
CA GLY A 31 -13.29 -9.76 5.58
C GLY A 31 -12.45 -9.82 6.84
N ASP A 32 -11.14 -9.67 6.74
CA ASP A 32 -10.27 -9.65 7.92
C ASP A 32 -10.43 -8.36 8.69
N ALA A 33 -10.32 -8.46 10.02
CA ALA A 33 -10.31 -7.29 10.88
C ALA A 33 -8.95 -6.60 10.84
N LEU A 34 -8.94 -5.29 10.77
CA LEU A 34 -7.72 -4.51 10.98
C LEU A 34 -7.38 -4.53 12.48
N PRO A 35 -6.10 -4.41 12.84
CA PRO A 35 -5.73 -4.21 14.24
C PRO A 35 -6.44 -2.96 14.79
N SER A 36 -6.79 -2.97 16.07
CA SER A 36 -7.48 -1.83 16.67
C SER A 36 -6.57 -0.59 16.66
N VAL A 37 -7.19 0.58 16.68
CA VAL A 37 -6.47 1.85 16.78
C VAL A 37 -5.51 1.84 17.98
N ARG A 38 -5.99 1.34 19.10
CA ARG A 38 -5.19 1.27 20.34
C ARG A 38 -3.96 0.38 20.15
N THR A 39 -4.13 -0.78 19.53
CA THR A 39 -3.04 -1.73 19.29
C THR A 39 -1.98 -1.11 18.38
N VAL A 40 -2.40 -0.52 17.27
CA VAL A 40 -1.48 0.08 16.31
C VAL A 40 -0.74 1.27 16.94
N ALA A 41 -1.47 2.11 17.68
CA ALA A 41 -0.88 3.27 18.35
C ALA A 41 0.19 2.84 19.35
N ALA A 42 -0.06 1.76 20.10
CA ALA A 42 0.89 1.23 21.07
C ALA A 42 2.11 0.61 20.36
N ASP A 43 1.87 -0.22 19.35
CA ASP A 43 2.94 -0.96 18.65
C ASP A 43 3.91 -0.02 17.92
N PHE A 44 3.41 1.03 17.31
CA PHE A 44 4.23 1.97 16.53
C PHE A 44 4.52 3.27 17.29
N GLN A 45 4.07 3.39 18.53
CA GLN A 45 4.25 4.59 19.36
C GLN A 45 3.71 5.84 18.63
N LEU A 46 2.49 5.73 18.14
CA LEU A 46 1.79 6.80 17.44
C LEU A 46 0.64 7.34 18.27
N ASN A 47 0.26 8.58 17.98
CA ASN A 47 -0.94 9.16 18.55
C ASN A 47 -2.15 8.40 17.99
N PRO A 48 -3.08 7.94 18.86
CA PRO A 48 -4.29 7.26 18.39
C PRO A 48 -5.10 8.06 17.36
N ILE A 49 -5.08 9.39 17.46
CA ILE A 49 -5.76 10.26 16.49
C ILE A 49 -5.17 10.08 15.10
N THR A 50 -3.84 9.94 14.99
CA THR A 50 -3.15 9.69 13.72
C THR A 50 -3.59 8.36 13.11
N VAL A 51 -3.68 7.31 13.93
CA VAL A 51 -4.13 6.00 13.49
C VAL A 51 -5.59 6.06 13.02
N SER A 52 -6.46 6.71 13.81
CA SER A 52 -7.87 6.89 13.44
C SER A 52 -8.02 7.62 12.12
N LYS A 53 -7.21 8.65 11.89
CA LYS A 53 -7.24 9.41 10.63
C LYS A 53 -6.88 8.52 9.45
N SER A 54 -5.86 7.67 9.60
CA SER A 54 -5.45 6.71 8.59
C SER A 54 -6.61 5.77 8.24
N TYR A 55 -7.26 5.21 9.25
CA TYR A 55 -8.36 4.27 9.07
C TYR A 55 -9.57 4.97 8.44
N GLN A 56 -9.82 6.22 8.81
CA GLN A 56 -10.94 6.97 8.22
C GLN A 56 -10.73 7.19 6.71
N VAL A 57 -9.50 7.46 6.28
CA VAL A 57 -9.20 7.58 4.85
C VAL A 57 -9.52 6.28 4.12
N LEU A 58 -9.16 5.13 4.71
CA LEU A 58 -9.46 3.82 4.12
C LEU A 58 -10.97 3.56 4.03
N VAL A 59 -11.73 4.00 5.03
CA VAL A 59 -13.19 3.92 5.01
C VAL A 59 -13.75 4.79 3.90
N ASP A 60 -13.27 6.03 3.80
CA ASP A 60 -13.72 6.98 2.78
C ASP A 60 -13.42 6.47 1.36
N ASP A 61 -12.33 5.76 1.20
CA ASP A 61 -11.94 5.16 -0.09
C ASP A 61 -12.68 3.85 -0.40
N GLY A 62 -13.53 3.38 0.52
CA GLY A 62 -14.31 2.17 0.31
C GLY A 62 -13.53 0.87 0.45
N LEU A 63 -12.36 0.92 1.05
CA LEU A 63 -11.47 -0.26 1.20
C LEU A 63 -11.71 -0.98 2.52
N VAL A 64 -12.20 -0.26 3.51
CA VAL A 64 -12.43 -0.75 4.87
C VAL A 64 -13.83 -0.31 5.29
N GLU A 65 -14.53 -1.15 6.04
CA GLU A 65 -15.82 -0.81 6.60
C GLU A 65 -15.78 -0.88 8.12
N LYS A 66 -16.48 0.05 8.75
CA LYS A 66 -16.63 0.05 10.20
C LYS A 66 -17.85 -0.78 10.56
N ARG A 67 -17.68 -1.80 11.39
CA ARG A 67 -18.78 -2.59 11.94
C ARG A 67 -18.93 -2.22 13.41
N ARG A 68 -20.06 -1.62 13.70
CA ARG A 68 -20.33 -1.07 15.04
C ARG A 68 -20.13 -2.14 16.13
N GLY A 69 -19.30 -1.82 17.13
CA GLY A 69 -19.00 -2.72 18.22
C GLY A 69 -18.05 -3.87 17.88
N LEU A 70 -17.66 -4.02 16.62
CA LEU A 70 -16.80 -5.10 16.17
C LEU A 70 -15.44 -4.65 15.64
N GLY A 71 -15.35 -3.41 15.12
CA GLY A 71 -14.09 -2.87 14.62
C GLY A 71 -14.13 -2.52 13.14
N MET A 72 -12.95 -2.51 12.53
CA MET A 72 -12.76 -2.19 11.11
C MET A 72 -12.39 -3.46 10.35
N PHE A 73 -12.99 -3.64 9.18
CA PHE A 73 -12.83 -4.87 8.38
C PHE A 73 -12.55 -4.51 6.93
N VAL A 74 -11.72 -5.31 6.26
CA VAL A 74 -11.42 -5.15 4.84
C VAL A 74 -12.68 -5.47 4.04
N CYS A 75 -13.10 -4.56 3.17
CA CYS A 75 -14.31 -4.74 2.35
C CYS A 75 -14.13 -5.86 1.32
N ALA A 76 -15.25 -6.53 0.98
CA ALA A 76 -15.28 -7.43 -0.17
C ALA A 76 -14.93 -6.64 -1.44
N GLY A 77 -14.06 -7.20 -2.28
CA GLY A 77 -13.63 -6.56 -3.51
C GLY A 77 -12.54 -5.49 -3.34
N ALA A 78 -12.08 -5.24 -2.11
CA ALA A 78 -11.08 -4.20 -1.85
C ALA A 78 -9.77 -4.46 -2.60
N ARG A 79 -9.29 -5.71 -2.56
CA ARG A 79 -8.02 -6.06 -3.24
C ARG A 79 -8.12 -5.84 -4.74
N GLN A 80 -9.23 -6.24 -5.35
CA GLN A 80 -9.46 -6.06 -6.78
C GLN A 80 -9.45 -4.59 -7.16
N ARG A 81 -10.16 -3.75 -6.40
CA ARG A 81 -10.19 -2.30 -6.65
C ARG A 81 -8.82 -1.67 -6.50
N LEU A 82 -8.07 -2.09 -5.48
CA LEU A 82 -6.70 -1.60 -5.26
C LEU A 82 -5.79 -2.00 -6.41
N MET A 83 -5.86 -3.24 -6.87
CA MET A 83 -5.05 -3.70 -7.99
C MET A 83 -5.33 -2.89 -9.26
N GLU A 84 -6.58 -2.62 -9.55
CA GLU A 84 -6.94 -1.79 -10.71
C GLU A 84 -6.39 -0.37 -10.58
N SER A 85 -6.56 0.23 -9.41
CA SER A 85 -6.07 1.58 -9.15
C SER A 85 -4.53 1.64 -9.25
N GLU A 86 -3.84 0.67 -8.65
CA GLU A 86 -2.38 0.62 -8.68
C GLU A 86 -1.84 0.34 -10.08
N ARG A 87 -2.49 -0.53 -10.85
CA ARG A 87 -2.13 -0.76 -12.26
C ARG A 87 -2.25 0.51 -13.08
N GLN A 88 -3.36 1.22 -12.89
CA GLN A 88 -3.62 2.45 -13.64
C GLN A 88 -2.56 3.50 -13.31
N LYS A 89 -2.26 3.69 -12.06
CA LYS A 89 -1.22 4.61 -11.60
C LYS A 89 0.15 4.22 -12.17
N PHE A 90 0.48 2.95 -12.13
CA PHE A 90 1.74 2.45 -12.68
C PHE A 90 1.85 2.77 -14.17
N LEU A 91 0.80 2.44 -14.95
CA LEU A 91 0.83 2.61 -16.41
C LEU A 91 0.82 4.06 -16.84
N THR A 92 0.12 4.94 -16.11
CA THR A 92 -0.04 6.34 -16.50
C THR A 92 1.02 7.27 -15.92
N GLU A 93 1.62 6.93 -14.79
CA GLU A 93 2.55 7.80 -14.08
C GLU A 93 3.93 7.17 -13.86
N GLU A 94 3.98 5.99 -13.27
CA GLU A 94 5.25 5.40 -12.83
C GLU A 94 6.07 4.87 -14.00
N TRP A 95 5.46 4.11 -14.88
CA TRP A 95 6.16 3.53 -16.03
C TRP A 95 6.65 4.58 -17.02
N PRO A 96 5.84 5.57 -17.44
CA PRO A 96 6.37 6.63 -18.30
C PRO A 96 7.54 7.39 -17.68
N ALA A 97 7.49 7.68 -16.38
CA ALA A 97 8.60 8.33 -15.68
C ALA A 97 9.84 7.45 -15.67
N MET A 98 9.66 6.15 -15.47
CA MET A 98 10.75 5.18 -15.49
C MET A 98 11.40 5.11 -16.86
N VAL A 99 10.62 5.12 -17.94
CA VAL A 99 11.12 5.09 -19.31
C VAL A 99 12.00 6.30 -19.58
N VAL A 100 11.57 7.48 -19.12
CA VAL A 100 12.37 8.71 -19.24
C VAL A 100 13.69 8.56 -18.49
N ARG A 101 13.64 8.03 -17.27
CA ARG A 101 14.83 7.83 -16.45
C ARG A 101 15.81 6.86 -17.09
N ILE A 102 15.30 5.76 -17.65
CA ILE A 102 16.10 4.76 -18.37
C ILE A 102 16.84 5.41 -19.52
N GLY A 103 16.16 6.25 -20.32
CA GLY A 103 16.76 6.99 -21.42
C GLY A 103 17.84 7.95 -20.96
N GLN A 104 17.59 8.67 -19.86
CA GLN A 104 18.57 9.60 -19.28
C GLN A 104 19.86 8.91 -18.83
N LEU A 105 19.75 7.67 -18.39
CA LEU A 105 20.89 6.87 -17.94
C LEU A 105 21.58 6.11 -19.08
N GLY A 106 21.09 6.23 -20.30
CA GLY A 106 21.66 5.54 -21.45
C GLY A 106 21.44 4.03 -21.44
N LEU A 107 20.41 3.58 -20.73
CA LEU A 107 20.09 2.16 -20.61
C LEU A 107 19.09 1.73 -21.69
N ASP A 108 19.08 0.43 -22.01
CA ASP A 108 18.17 -0.19 -22.98
C ASP A 108 17.08 -0.94 -22.21
N VAL A 109 15.84 -0.53 -22.42
CA VAL A 109 14.68 -1.12 -21.72
C VAL A 109 14.52 -2.60 -22.03
N ASN A 110 14.78 -3.02 -23.26
CA ASN A 110 14.66 -4.42 -23.65
C ASN A 110 15.68 -5.30 -22.94
N LYS A 111 16.90 -4.81 -22.79
CA LYS A 111 17.93 -5.53 -22.04
C LYS A 111 17.60 -5.63 -20.56
N LEU A 112 17.00 -4.58 -20.01
CA LEU A 112 16.57 -4.60 -18.59
C LEU A 112 15.49 -5.65 -18.38
N LEU A 113 14.51 -5.73 -19.28
CA LEU A 113 13.43 -6.72 -19.20
C LEU A 113 13.97 -8.15 -19.35
N GLN A 114 14.91 -8.39 -20.26
CA GLN A 114 15.55 -9.69 -20.40
C GLN A 114 16.32 -10.08 -19.15
N SER A 115 17.02 -9.14 -18.53
CA SER A 115 17.77 -9.39 -17.30
C SER A 115 16.82 -9.77 -16.15
N ALA A 116 15.67 -9.11 -16.03
CA ALA A 116 14.67 -9.43 -15.01
C ALA A 116 14.09 -10.83 -15.22
N ALA A 117 13.78 -11.20 -16.46
CA ALA A 117 13.26 -12.53 -16.81
C ALA A 117 14.25 -13.63 -16.44
N LYS A 118 15.56 -13.41 -16.71
CA LYS A 118 16.60 -14.37 -16.35
C LYS A 118 16.71 -14.58 -14.84
N LYS A 119 16.55 -13.53 -14.06
CA LYS A 119 16.57 -13.62 -12.60
C LYS A 119 15.39 -14.43 -12.07
N GLU A 120 14.21 -14.28 -12.65
CA GLU A 120 13.04 -15.06 -12.27
C GLU A 120 13.24 -16.54 -12.56
N ASP A 121 13.81 -16.87 -13.71
CA ASP A 121 14.08 -18.26 -14.11
C ASP A 121 15.07 -18.96 -13.18
N LYS A 122 15.88 -18.22 -12.45
CA LYS A 122 16.88 -18.79 -11.53
C LYS A 122 16.40 -18.93 -10.10
N SER A 123 15.24 -18.40 -9.77
CA SER A 123 14.71 -18.40 -8.41
C SER A 123 13.95 -19.68 -8.04
#